data_37b786c6809a269d42b5ac46ee4ac156
#
_entry.id   37b786c6809a269d42b5ac46ee4ac156
#
_cell.length_a   1.000
_cell.length_b   1.000
_cell.length_c   1.000
_cell.angle_alpha   90.00
_cell.angle_beta   90.00
_cell.angle_gamma   90.00
#
_symmetry.space_group_name_H-M   'P 1'
#
loop_
_entity.id
_entity.type
_entity.pdbx_description
1 polymer ?
#
loop_
_entity_poly.entity_id
_entity_poly.type
_entity_poly.pdbx_seq_one_letter_code
_entity_poly.pdbx_strand_id
1 'polypeptide(L)'
;MFPSFLPSQVNQLKDIEAIAFVKSIERIALITSLSQQPILTTYIHKGSGVTPILLLHGFDSSILEFRLLLPLLATQNETWAVDLLGFGFTQRQKEIQYSPNSIKIHLYKFWKTLINQPIVLVGASMGGATAIDFTLTYPEVVKALVLINSLGYTYAPTWSKYLFPPFNSLAVEYLHQRHIWALNIGSILPNLEPKLLLAIQCAMLHQEMIGWHEAMISYVKSGGYSELADSISLLDKSTLILWGETDDMLPLKDAEKFHQDIANSRLIKLKNCGHTPQIEQPQMTSQHIFQFLNYGKL
;
A
#
# COMPACT_ATOMS: atom_id res chain seq x y z
N MET A 1 -21.37 -13.61 4.88
CA MET A 1 -21.23 -13.67 3.40
C MET A 1 -20.15 -12.69 3.01
N PHE A 2 -19.32 -12.98 2.02
CA PHE A 2 -18.35 -12.02 1.49
C PHE A 2 -19.03 -10.95 0.61
N PRO A 3 -18.49 -9.74 0.50
CA PRO A 3 -18.97 -8.75 -0.46
C PRO A 3 -18.97 -9.30 -1.90
N SER A 4 -20.09 -9.13 -2.61
CA SER A 4 -20.30 -9.74 -3.94
C SER A 4 -19.37 -9.21 -5.04
N PHE A 5 -18.69 -8.08 -4.80
CA PHE A 5 -17.75 -7.46 -5.74
C PHE A 5 -16.33 -8.03 -5.64
N LEU A 6 -16.07 -8.86 -4.63
CA LEU A 6 -14.77 -9.52 -4.48
C LEU A 6 -14.71 -10.77 -5.35
N PRO A 7 -13.51 -11.20 -5.78
CA PRO A 7 -13.35 -12.39 -6.58
C PRO A 7 -13.78 -13.65 -5.80
N SER A 8 -14.30 -14.66 -6.51
CA SER A 8 -14.80 -15.91 -5.87
C SER A 8 -13.73 -16.66 -5.08
N GLN A 9 -12.45 -16.45 -5.39
CA GLN A 9 -11.29 -17.03 -4.71
C GLN A 9 -11.22 -16.66 -3.22
N VAL A 10 -11.89 -15.58 -2.77
CA VAL A 10 -12.00 -15.26 -1.33
C VAL A 10 -12.64 -16.40 -0.54
N ASN A 11 -13.44 -17.26 -1.18
CA ASN A 11 -14.05 -18.44 -0.53
C ASN A 11 -13.02 -19.54 -0.20
N GLN A 12 -11.81 -19.46 -0.74
CA GLN A 12 -10.72 -20.39 -0.45
C GLN A 12 -9.92 -20.01 0.80
N LEU A 13 -10.12 -18.82 1.33
CA LEU A 13 -9.49 -18.38 2.58
C LEU A 13 -9.95 -19.27 3.73
N LYS A 14 -9.00 -19.74 4.54
CA LYS A 14 -9.25 -20.59 5.72
C LYS A 14 -8.93 -19.87 7.02
N ASP A 15 -8.10 -18.84 6.96
CA ASP A 15 -7.70 -18.06 8.13
C ASP A 15 -8.86 -17.19 8.63
N ILE A 16 -9.17 -17.30 9.93
CA ILE A 16 -10.33 -16.66 10.54
C ILE A 16 -10.18 -15.13 10.53
N GLU A 17 -8.98 -14.61 10.77
CA GLU A 17 -8.71 -13.17 10.81
C GLU A 17 -8.80 -12.58 9.40
N ALA A 18 -8.22 -13.24 8.40
CA ALA A 18 -8.34 -12.84 7.01
C ALA A 18 -9.81 -12.87 6.53
N ILE A 19 -10.57 -13.90 6.88
CA ILE A 19 -12.00 -13.99 6.55
C ILE A 19 -12.78 -12.85 7.20
N ALA A 20 -12.54 -12.55 8.48
CA ALA A 20 -13.20 -11.47 9.19
C ALA A 20 -12.84 -10.10 8.59
N PHE A 21 -11.58 -9.91 8.20
CA PHE A 21 -11.12 -8.69 7.55
C PHE A 21 -11.78 -8.50 6.19
N VAL A 22 -11.78 -9.53 5.34
CA VAL A 22 -12.40 -9.50 4.00
C VAL A 22 -13.91 -9.22 4.07
N LYS A 23 -14.62 -9.75 5.08
CA LYS A 23 -16.05 -9.48 5.29
C LYS A 23 -16.36 -8.03 5.66
N SER A 24 -15.38 -7.28 6.20
CA SER A 24 -15.54 -5.88 6.58
C SER A 24 -15.09 -4.88 5.51
N ILE A 25 -14.76 -5.38 4.30
CA ILE A 25 -14.41 -4.53 3.16
C ILE A 25 -15.67 -3.86 2.61
N GLU A 26 -15.57 -2.57 2.40
CA GLU A 26 -16.62 -1.71 1.87
C GLU A 26 -16.24 -1.13 0.51
N ARG A 27 -17.23 -0.55 -0.17
CA ARG A 27 -17.04 0.12 -1.46
C ARG A 27 -17.86 1.39 -1.56
N ILE A 28 -17.26 2.45 -2.10
CA ILE A 28 -17.92 3.74 -2.36
C ILE A 28 -17.71 4.15 -3.82
N ALA A 29 -18.71 4.81 -4.40
CA ALA A 29 -18.63 5.43 -5.71
C ALA A 29 -18.03 6.84 -5.59
N LEU A 30 -16.84 7.07 -6.16
CA LEU A 30 -16.16 8.36 -6.16
C LEU A 30 -16.22 9.00 -7.55
N ILE A 31 -16.75 10.21 -7.62
CA ILE A 31 -16.72 11.05 -8.83
C ILE A 31 -15.40 11.81 -8.85
N THR A 32 -14.61 11.61 -9.88
CA THR A 32 -13.30 12.25 -10.08
C THR A 32 -13.20 12.89 -11.45
N SER A 33 -12.15 13.68 -11.69
CA SER A 33 -11.85 14.20 -13.03
C SER A 33 -11.21 13.16 -13.96
N LEU A 34 -10.96 11.93 -13.48
CA LEU A 34 -10.27 10.89 -14.24
C LEU A 34 -11.18 10.10 -15.17
N SER A 35 -12.49 10.11 -14.90
CA SER A 35 -13.50 9.38 -15.65
C SER A 35 -14.85 10.06 -15.56
N GLN A 36 -15.69 9.87 -16.60
CA GLN A 36 -17.10 10.31 -16.59
C GLN A 36 -17.96 9.45 -15.67
N GLN A 37 -17.57 8.20 -15.44
CA GLN A 37 -18.28 7.31 -14.53
C GLN A 37 -17.65 7.31 -13.14
N PRO A 38 -18.44 7.18 -12.08
CA PRO A 38 -17.87 7.01 -10.73
C PRO A 38 -16.95 5.81 -10.64
N ILE A 39 -15.85 5.96 -9.92
CA ILE A 39 -14.92 4.86 -9.64
C ILE A 39 -15.36 4.17 -8.34
N LEU A 40 -15.72 2.89 -8.44
CA LEU A 40 -16.08 2.09 -7.26
C LEU A 40 -14.81 1.76 -6.49
N THR A 41 -14.58 2.49 -5.41
CA THR A 41 -13.37 2.48 -4.61
C THR A 41 -13.54 1.60 -3.38
N THR A 42 -12.63 0.68 -3.18
CA THR A 42 -12.65 -0.28 -2.08
C THR A 42 -11.85 0.25 -0.90
N TYR A 43 -12.39 0.11 0.29
CA TYR A 43 -11.76 0.55 1.53
C TYR A 43 -12.21 -0.29 2.73
N ILE A 44 -11.56 -0.07 3.85
CA ILE A 44 -11.98 -0.57 5.16
C ILE A 44 -11.79 0.53 6.18
N HIS A 45 -12.71 0.61 7.14
CA HIS A 45 -12.68 1.56 8.23
C HIS A 45 -12.97 0.86 9.55
N LYS A 46 -12.13 1.12 10.57
CA LYS A 46 -12.33 0.58 11.93
C LYS A 46 -11.83 1.57 12.98
N GLY A 47 -12.36 1.39 14.20
CA GLY A 47 -11.96 2.20 15.35
C GLY A 47 -12.60 3.59 15.35
N SER A 48 -12.15 4.40 16.29
CA SER A 48 -12.54 5.80 16.45
C SER A 48 -11.40 6.57 17.10
N GLY A 49 -11.36 7.89 16.93
CA GLY A 49 -10.30 8.72 17.50
C GLY A 49 -10.25 10.10 16.88
N VAL A 50 -9.42 10.98 17.45
CA VAL A 50 -9.36 12.39 17.06
C VAL A 50 -8.58 12.58 15.74
N THR A 51 -7.50 11.81 15.56
CA THR A 51 -6.67 11.93 14.34
C THR A 51 -6.74 10.61 13.58
N PRO A 52 -7.38 10.60 12.39
CA PRO A 52 -7.47 9.38 11.58
C PRO A 52 -6.11 8.97 11.02
N ILE A 53 -5.91 7.66 10.94
CA ILE A 53 -4.79 7.03 10.25
C ILE A 53 -5.30 6.51 8.92
N LEU A 54 -4.62 6.81 7.81
CA LEU A 54 -4.89 6.27 6.49
C LEU A 54 -3.72 5.42 6.02
N LEU A 55 -3.98 4.14 5.71
CA LEU A 55 -2.99 3.14 5.29
C LEU A 55 -3.01 2.99 3.76
N LEU A 56 -1.82 3.03 3.14
CA LEU A 56 -1.59 2.88 1.70
C LEU A 56 -0.68 1.68 1.45
N HIS A 57 -1.18 0.70 0.71
CA HIS A 57 -0.50 -0.56 0.42
C HIS A 57 0.58 -0.44 -0.66
N GLY A 58 1.42 -1.48 -0.78
CA GLY A 58 2.50 -1.58 -1.75
C GLY A 58 2.05 -1.85 -3.19
N PHE A 59 3.05 -1.97 -4.08
CA PHE A 59 2.84 -2.34 -5.48
C PHE A 59 2.29 -3.77 -5.58
N ASP A 60 1.38 -3.99 -6.55
CA ASP A 60 0.74 -5.29 -6.81
C ASP A 60 0.16 -5.94 -5.54
N SER A 61 -0.49 -5.12 -4.72
CA SER A 61 -1.08 -5.49 -3.44
C SER A 61 -2.50 -4.91 -3.28
N SER A 62 -3.04 -5.00 -2.07
CA SER A 62 -4.36 -4.49 -1.70
C SER A 62 -4.43 -4.16 -0.22
N ILE A 63 -5.57 -3.63 0.24
CA ILE A 63 -5.85 -3.39 1.66
C ILE A 63 -5.65 -4.63 2.54
N LEU A 64 -5.64 -5.85 1.97
CA LEU A 64 -5.36 -7.09 2.71
C LEU A 64 -3.94 -7.16 3.27
N GLU A 65 -3.04 -6.34 2.77
CA GLU A 65 -1.70 -6.16 3.32
C GLU A 65 -1.74 -5.70 4.80
N PHE A 66 -2.77 -4.95 5.15
CA PHE A 66 -2.96 -4.41 6.50
C PHE A 66 -3.88 -5.23 7.40
N ARG A 67 -4.23 -6.47 7.01
CA ARG A 67 -5.15 -7.31 7.78
C ARG A 67 -4.73 -7.55 9.23
N LEU A 68 -3.42 -7.55 9.51
CA LEU A 68 -2.86 -7.71 10.85
C LEU A 68 -2.61 -6.36 11.55
N LEU A 69 -2.16 -5.34 10.83
CA LEU A 69 -1.79 -4.05 11.40
C LEU A 69 -3.03 -3.16 11.69
N LEU A 70 -3.97 -3.09 10.76
CA LEU A 70 -5.13 -2.19 10.87
C LEU A 70 -5.97 -2.45 12.13
N PRO A 71 -6.32 -3.71 12.49
CA PRO A 71 -7.05 -3.98 13.73
C PRO A 71 -6.31 -3.52 14.99
N LEU A 72 -4.98 -3.61 15.00
CA LEU A 72 -4.16 -3.13 16.11
C LEU A 72 -4.22 -1.60 16.25
N LEU A 73 -4.04 -0.87 15.14
CA LEU A 73 -4.13 0.59 15.12
C LEU A 73 -5.54 1.07 15.50
N ALA A 74 -6.57 0.35 15.07
CA ALA A 74 -7.97 0.65 15.34
C ALA A 74 -8.36 0.53 16.81
N THR A 75 -7.50 -0.06 17.68
CA THR A 75 -7.73 -0.10 19.12
C THR A 75 -7.62 1.26 19.79
N GLN A 76 -6.89 2.21 19.18
CA GLN A 76 -6.63 3.54 19.76
C GLN A 76 -6.95 4.69 18.79
N ASN A 77 -7.08 4.42 17.49
CA ASN A 77 -7.28 5.45 16.48
C ASN A 77 -8.37 5.05 15.48
N GLU A 78 -9.04 6.05 14.96
CA GLU A 78 -9.81 5.88 13.72
C GLU A 78 -8.84 5.50 12.60
N THR A 79 -9.03 4.32 12.00
CA THR A 79 -8.07 3.75 11.05
C THR A 79 -8.76 3.33 9.76
N TRP A 80 -8.24 3.82 8.66
CA TRP A 80 -8.69 3.59 7.30
C TRP A 80 -7.61 2.87 6.50
N ALA A 81 -8.01 2.02 5.57
CA ALA A 81 -7.17 1.56 4.48
C ALA A 81 -7.96 1.66 3.18
N VAL A 82 -7.31 2.07 2.09
CA VAL A 82 -7.92 2.23 0.77
C VAL A 82 -7.10 1.47 -0.27
N ASP A 83 -7.80 0.80 -1.18
CA ASP A 83 -7.15 0.26 -2.38
C ASP A 83 -6.81 1.39 -3.34
N LEU A 84 -5.53 1.56 -3.62
CA LEU A 84 -5.03 2.57 -4.54
C LEU A 84 -5.59 2.34 -5.96
N LEU A 85 -5.82 3.41 -6.69
CA LEU A 85 -6.34 3.35 -8.05
C LEU A 85 -5.45 2.50 -8.97
N GLY A 86 -6.05 1.54 -9.65
CA GLY A 86 -5.33 0.56 -10.48
C GLY A 86 -4.91 -0.71 -9.73
N PHE A 87 -5.01 -0.71 -8.39
CA PHE A 87 -4.62 -1.80 -7.51
C PHE A 87 -5.80 -2.33 -6.68
N GLY A 88 -5.54 -3.35 -5.89
CA GLY A 88 -6.51 -3.93 -4.99
C GLY A 88 -7.82 -4.33 -5.67
N PHE A 89 -8.92 -4.14 -4.97
CA PHE A 89 -10.27 -4.42 -5.46
C PHE A 89 -11.01 -3.16 -5.94
N THR A 90 -10.33 -1.99 -5.96
CA THR A 90 -10.86 -0.77 -6.58
C THR A 90 -11.09 -1.00 -8.07
N GLN A 91 -12.27 -0.57 -8.56
CA GLN A 91 -12.68 -0.76 -9.95
C GLN A 91 -11.66 -0.14 -10.92
N ARG A 92 -11.34 -0.90 -11.95
CA ARG A 92 -10.49 -0.44 -13.06
C ARG A 92 -11.37 -0.08 -14.25
N GLN A 93 -11.10 1.08 -14.83
CA GLN A 93 -11.83 1.58 -16.01
C GLN A 93 -10.82 1.74 -17.15
N LYS A 94 -11.21 1.34 -18.36
CA LYS A 94 -10.29 1.25 -19.52
C LYS A 94 -9.75 2.60 -19.98
N GLU A 95 -10.51 3.67 -19.76
CA GLU A 95 -10.16 5.03 -20.14
C GLU A 95 -9.14 5.70 -19.21
N ILE A 96 -8.90 5.12 -18.03
CA ILE A 96 -7.98 5.71 -17.05
C ILE A 96 -6.54 5.30 -17.36
N GLN A 97 -5.65 6.29 -17.44
CA GLN A 97 -4.21 6.06 -17.39
C GLN A 97 -3.77 5.95 -15.92
N TYR A 98 -3.31 4.76 -15.55
CA TYR A 98 -2.82 4.50 -14.19
C TYR A 98 -1.40 5.02 -14.03
N SER A 99 -1.23 5.98 -13.12
CA SER A 99 0.03 6.68 -12.86
C SER A 99 0.04 7.27 -11.46
N PRO A 100 1.18 7.72 -10.93
CA PRO A 100 1.23 8.47 -9.66
C PRO A 100 0.22 9.62 -9.59
N ASN A 101 0.09 10.38 -10.68
CA ASN A 101 -0.84 11.50 -10.72
C ASN A 101 -2.31 11.07 -10.62
N SER A 102 -2.73 10.04 -11.33
CA SER A 102 -4.10 9.54 -11.26
C SER A 102 -4.40 8.91 -9.89
N ILE A 103 -3.44 8.21 -9.29
CA ILE A 103 -3.54 7.70 -7.91
C ILE A 103 -3.75 8.85 -6.93
N LYS A 104 -2.96 9.90 -7.03
CA LYS A 104 -3.02 11.08 -6.16
C LYS A 104 -4.37 11.81 -6.24
N ILE A 105 -4.89 12.03 -7.45
CA ILE A 105 -6.20 12.66 -7.67
C ILE A 105 -7.32 11.82 -7.03
N HIS A 106 -7.28 10.51 -7.23
CA HIS A 106 -8.25 9.58 -6.67
C HIS A 106 -8.17 9.52 -5.13
N LEU A 107 -6.96 9.45 -4.57
CA LEU A 107 -6.72 9.42 -3.13
C LEU A 107 -7.20 10.72 -2.45
N TYR A 108 -6.97 11.88 -3.07
CA TYR A 108 -7.50 13.15 -2.58
C TYR A 108 -9.04 13.14 -2.55
N LYS A 109 -9.68 12.62 -3.60
CA LYS A 109 -11.14 12.51 -3.64
C LYS A 109 -11.68 11.56 -2.58
N PHE A 110 -11.00 10.43 -2.34
CA PHE A 110 -11.34 9.51 -1.26
C PHE A 110 -11.27 10.21 0.11
N TRP A 111 -10.12 10.82 0.41
CA TRP A 111 -9.94 11.58 1.64
C TRP A 111 -11.00 12.66 1.82
N LYS A 112 -11.22 13.47 0.79
CA LYS A 112 -12.19 14.59 0.83
C LYS A 112 -13.62 14.14 1.06
N THR A 113 -13.98 12.95 0.57
CA THR A 113 -15.36 12.44 0.64
C THR A 113 -15.66 11.77 1.97
N LEU A 114 -14.71 11.00 2.52
CA LEU A 114 -14.96 10.13 3.68
C LEU A 114 -14.30 10.61 4.97
N ILE A 115 -13.13 11.23 4.90
CA ILE A 115 -12.35 11.60 6.08
C ILE A 115 -12.43 13.12 6.33
N ASN A 116 -12.05 13.92 5.36
CA ASN A 116 -12.15 15.39 5.32
C ASN A 116 -11.60 16.13 6.56
N GLN A 117 -10.57 15.57 7.18
CA GLN A 117 -9.80 16.18 8.28
C GLN A 117 -8.33 15.75 8.18
N PRO A 118 -7.37 16.48 8.79
CA PRO A 118 -5.97 16.12 8.72
C PRO A 118 -5.70 14.72 9.25
N ILE A 119 -4.88 13.95 8.52
CA ILE A 119 -4.61 12.53 8.76
C ILE A 119 -3.15 12.27 9.10
N VAL A 120 -2.91 11.17 9.80
CA VAL A 120 -1.61 10.48 9.76
C VAL A 120 -1.61 9.55 8.56
N LEU A 121 -0.69 9.75 7.64
CA LEU A 121 -0.61 8.96 6.43
C LEU A 121 0.49 7.89 6.58
N VAL A 122 0.11 6.63 6.47
CA VAL A 122 1.02 5.48 6.63
C VAL A 122 1.13 4.77 5.29
N GLY A 123 2.32 4.69 4.72
CA GLY A 123 2.55 4.02 3.45
C GLY A 123 3.60 2.94 3.54
N ALA A 124 3.30 1.75 2.97
CA ALA A 124 4.24 0.65 2.85
C ALA A 124 4.75 0.53 1.40
N SER A 125 6.06 0.39 1.21
CA SER A 125 6.69 0.22 -0.10
C SER A 125 6.25 1.32 -1.09
N MET A 126 5.60 0.98 -2.21
CA MET A 126 5.00 1.95 -3.15
C MET A 126 3.98 2.88 -2.47
N GLY A 127 3.23 2.38 -1.47
CA GLY A 127 2.33 3.21 -0.67
C GLY A 127 3.06 4.32 0.09
N GLY A 128 4.32 4.10 0.48
CA GLY A 128 5.19 5.13 1.06
C GLY A 128 5.54 6.21 0.04
N ALA A 129 5.92 5.83 -1.18
CA ALA A 129 6.13 6.79 -2.27
C ALA A 129 4.85 7.59 -2.60
N THR A 130 3.70 6.90 -2.60
CA THR A 130 2.38 7.56 -2.75
C THR A 130 2.13 8.56 -1.62
N ALA A 131 2.46 8.20 -0.38
CA ALA A 131 2.29 9.07 0.78
C ALA A 131 3.19 10.30 0.71
N ILE A 132 4.42 10.16 0.26
CA ILE A 132 5.36 11.26 0.04
C ILE A 132 4.82 12.22 -1.03
N ASP A 133 4.50 11.72 -2.23
CA ASP A 133 3.97 12.53 -3.34
C ASP A 133 2.65 13.23 -2.96
N PHE A 134 1.76 12.53 -2.25
CA PHE A 134 0.53 13.10 -1.74
C PHE A 134 0.77 14.23 -0.73
N THR A 135 1.71 14.03 0.21
CA THR A 135 2.05 15.02 1.23
C THR A 135 2.67 16.28 0.62
N LEU A 136 3.54 16.12 -0.36
CA LEU A 136 4.15 17.25 -1.07
C LEU A 136 3.12 18.06 -1.86
N THR A 137 2.06 17.39 -2.35
CA THR A 137 1.00 18.07 -3.14
C THR A 137 -0.09 18.70 -2.25
N TYR A 138 -0.43 18.05 -1.13
CA TYR A 138 -1.51 18.44 -0.21
C TYR A 138 -1.00 18.48 1.24
N PRO A 139 -0.04 19.37 1.57
CA PRO A 139 0.57 19.37 2.90
C PRO A 139 -0.42 19.67 4.03
N GLU A 140 -1.50 20.40 3.76
CA GLU A 140 -2.56 20.70 4.73
C GLU A 140 -3.40 19.49 5.12
N VAL A 141 -3.41 18.46 4.28
CA VAL A 141 -4.15 17.21 4.53
C VAL A 141 -3.40 16.30 5.49
N VAL A 142 -2.07 16.34 5.47
CA VAL A 142 -1.22 15.40 6.19
C VAL A 142 -0.63 16.05 7.44
N LYS A 143 -0.94 15.47 8.59
CA LYS A 143 -0.44 15.89 9.90
C LYS A 143 0.93 15.29 10.20
N ALA A 144 1.12 14.03 9.86
CA ALA A 144 2.37 13.30 10.02
C ALA A 144 2.45 12.12 9.02
N LEU A 145 3.67 11.67 8.75
CA LEU A 145 3.96 10.54 7.88
C LEU A 145 4.51 9.34 8.65
N VAL A 146 4.17 8.15 8.21
CA VAL A 146 4.86 6.91 8.57
C VAL A 146 5.22 6.16 7.29
N LEU A 147 6.50 5.93 7.09
CA LEU A 147 7.07 5.24 5.94
C LEU A 147 7.56 3.85 6.38
N ILE A 148 6.95 2.80 5.84
CA ILE A 148 7.30 1.41 6.13
C ILE A 148 8.00 0.81 4.92
N ASN A 149 9.31 0.53 5.01
CA ASN A 149 10.12 0.02 3.90
C ASN A 149 9.76 0.73 2.58
N SER A 150 9.83 2.06 2.60
CA SER A 150 9.25 2.91 1.56
C SER A 150 10.08 2.93 0.28
N LEU A 151 9.41 2.85 -0.85
CA LEU A 151 10.00 3.23 -2.13
C LEU A 151 10.25 4.75 -2.14
N GLY A 152 11.32 5.20 -2.83
CA GLY A 152 11.64 6.62 -2.96
C GLY A 152 12.99 6.89 -3.62
N TYR A 153 14.04 6.20 -3.21
CA TYR A 153 15.38 6.30 -3.80
C TYR A 153 15.69 5.15 -4.75
N THR A 154 15.33 3.92 -4.36
CA THR A 154 15.36 2.77 -5.25
C THR A 154 14.06 2.71 -6.05
N TYR A 155 14.14 2.47 -7.34
CA TYR A 155 13.00 2.36 -8.25
C TYR A 155 13.25 1.31 -9.33
N ALA A 156 12.19 0.90 -10.01
CA ALA A 156 12.30 -0.01 -11.14
C ALA A 156 13.25 0.56 -12.21
N PRO A 157 13.99 -0.28 -12.93
CA PRO A 157 14.88 0.19 -13.98
C PRO A 157 14.15 1.11 -14.97
N THR A 158 14.75 2.25 -15.28
CA THR A 158 14.13 3.27 -16.16
C THR A 158 13.76 2.77 -17.55
N TRP A 159 14.42 1.71 -18.02
CA TRP A 159 14.08 1.06 -19.29
C TRP A 159 12.72 0.34 -19.26
N SER A 160 12.18 -0.01 -18.07
CA SER A 160 10.89 -0.71 -17.96
C SER A 160 9.73 0.09 -18.54
N LYS A 161 9.79 1.42 -18.52
CA LYS A 161 8.78 2.31 -19.12
C LYS A 161 8.75 2.25 -20.65
N TYR A 162 9.83 1.77 -21.29
CA TYR A 162 9.94 1.62 -22.73
C TYR A 162 9.55 0.23 -23.23
N LEU A 163 9.14 -0.67 -22.34
CA LEU A 163 8.66 -1.98 -22.75
C LEU A 163 7.40 -1.83 -23.62
N PHE A 164 7.46 -2.41 -24.82
CA PHE A 164 6.36 -2.45 -25.78
C PHE A 164 5.81 -3.89 -25.92
N PRO A 165 4.61 -4.08 -26.46
CA PRO A 165 4.07 -5.41 -26.71
C PRO A 165 5.00 -6.26 -27.60
N PRO A 166 5.20 -7.57 -27.27
CA PRO A 166 4.59 -8.32 -26.17
C PRO A 166 5.36 -8.23 -24.84
N PHE A 167 6.51 -7.57 -24.74
CA PHE A 167 7.42 -7.63 -23.60
C PHE A 167 6.81 -7.07 -22.31
N ASN A 168 6.00 -6.01 -22.38
CA ASN A 168 5.29 -5.47 -21.25
C ASN A 168 4.25 -6.47 -20.69
N SER A 169 3.53 -7.16 -21.57
CA SER A 169 2.57 -8.20 -21.18
C SER A 169 3.27 -9.39 -20.55
N LEU A 170 4.42 -9.82 -21.09
CA LEU A 170 5.23 -10.90 -20.53
C LEU A 170 5.78 -10.54 -19.15
N ALA A 171 6.18 -9.28 -18.92
CA ALA A 171 6.65 -8.83 -17.62
C ALA A 171 5.54 -8.87 -16.57
N VAL A 172 4.33 -8.44 -16.91
CA VAL A 172 3.17 -8.50 -15.99
C VAL A 172 2.74 -9.95 -15.77
N GLU A 173 2.72 -10.77 -16.81
CA GLU A 173 2.44 -12.21 -16.68
C GLU A 173 3.47 -12.90 -15.76
N TYR A 174 4.74 -12.54 -15.85
CA TYR A 174 5.76 -13.05 -14.93
C TYR A 174 5.47 -12.68 -13.47
N LEU A 175 4.99 -11.45 -13.20
CA LEU A 175 4.57 -11.05 -11.85
C LEU A 175 3.43 -11.94 -11.32
N HIS A 176 2.46 -12.26 -12.16
CA HIS A 176 1.37 -13.17 -11.81
C HIS A 176 1.88 -14.59 -11.56
N GLN A 177 2.66 -15.13 -12.49
CA GLN A 177 3.18 -16.51 -12.42
C GLN A 177 4.09 -16.73 -11.21
N ARG A 178 4.92 -15.76 -10.84
CA ARG A 178 5.82 -15.91 -9.67
C ARG A 178 5.05 -16.16 -8.36
N HIS A 179 3.87 -15.55 -8.19
CA HIS A 179 3.02 -15.77 -7.03
C HIS A 179 2.39 -17.17 -7.06
N ILE A 180 1.91 -17.63 -8.23
CA ILE A 180 1.39 -18.99 -8.42
C ILE A 180 2.49 -20.02 -8.08
N TRP A 181 3.70 -19.81 -8.55
CA TRP A 181 4.83 -20.69 -8.24
C TRP A 181 5.15 -20.67 -6.74
N ALA A 182 5.16 -19.50 -6.11
CA ALA A 182 5.41 -19.39 -4.66
C ALA A 182 4.35 -20.15 -3.85
N LEU A 183 3.07 -20.09 -4.21
CA LEU A 183 2.02 -20.88 -3.56
C LEU A 183 2.19 -22.38 -3.81
N ASN A 184 2.47 -22.79 -5.06
CA ASN A 184 2.66 -24.19 -5.39
C ASN A 184 3.88 -24.80 -4.70
N ILE A 185 5.02 -24.11 -4.71
CA ILE A 185 6.23 -24.53 -4.00
C ILE A 185 5.97 -24.55 -2.49
N GLY A 186 5.32 -23.52 -1.96
CA GLY A 186 5.01 -23.41 -0.55
C GLY A 186 4.09 -24.52 -0.04
N SER A 187 3.19 -25.01 -0.88
CA SER A 187 2.30 -26.15 -0.54
C SER A 187 3.08 -27.49 -0.43
N ILE A 188 4.26 -27.58 -1.04
CA ILE A 188 5.09 -28.80 -1.09
C ILE A 188 6.20 -28.74 -0.02
N LEU A 189 6.65 -27.53 0.38
CA LEU A 189 7.71 -27.36 1.36
C LEU A 189 7.14 -27.41 2.80
N PRO A 190 7.47 -28.44 3.60
CA PRO A 190 6.87 -28.63 4.92
C PRO A 190 7.27 -27.57 5.96
N ASN A 191 8.24 -26.71 5.65
CA ASN A 191 8.82 -25.71 6.56
C ASN A 191 8.49 -24.26 6.19
N LEU A 192 7.63 -24.01 5.20
CA LEU A 192 7.23 -22.63 4.89
C LEU A 192 6.22 -22.13 5.93
N GLU A 193 6.50 -20.96 6.50
CA GLU A 193 5.59 -20.39 7.51
C GLU A 193 4.19 -20.21 6.94
N PRO A 194 3.13 -20.73 7.62
CA PRO A 194 1.75 -20.58 7.16
C PRO A 194 1.33 -19.13 6.94
N LYS A 195 1.91 -18.19 7.72
CA LYS A 195 1.70 -16.75 7.58
C LYS A 195 2.16 -16.20 6.24
N LEU A 196 3.30 -16.69 5.73
CA LEU A 196 3.82 -16.28 4.43
C LEU A 196 2.92 -16.76 3.29
N LEU A 197 2.49 -18.02 3.35
CA LEU A 197 1.54 -18.57 2.36
C LEU A 197 0.23 -17.79 2.33
N LEU A 198 -0.31 -17.47 3.49
CA LEU A 198 -1.51 -16.65 3.60
C LEU A 198 -1.27 -15.23 3.04
N ALA A 199 -0.10 -14.63 3.28
CA ALA A 199 0.24 -13.32 2.73
C ALA A 199 0.26 -13.34 1.20
N ILE A 200 0.88 -14.36 0.59
CA ILE A 200 0.91 -14.54 -0.86
C ILE A 200 -0.51 -14.78 -1.40
N GLN A 201 -1.31 -15.65 -0.74
CA GLN A 201 -2.69 -15.89 -1.13
C GLN A 201 -3.53 -14.62 -1.10
N CYS A 202 -3.41 -13.81 -0.04
CA CYS A 202 -4.09 -12.52 0.06
C CYS A 202 -3.62 -11.53 -1.01
N ALA A 203 -2.33 -11.49 -1.31
CA ALA A 203 -1.77 -10.63 -2.35
C ALA A 203 -2.30 -10.98 -3.74
N MET A 204 -2.52 -12.25 -4.03
CA MET A 204 -3.01 -12.69 -5.35
C MET A 204 -4.49 -12.41 -5.60
N LEU A 205 -5.32 -12.29 -4.55
CA LEU A 205 -6.78 -12.16 -4.74
C LEU A 205 -7.16 -10.98 -5.64
N HIS A 206 -6.46 -9.86 -5.59
CA HIS A 206 -6.77 -8.70 -6.41
C HIS A 206 -6.35 -8.86 -7.89
N GLN A 207 -5.47 -9.81 -8.19
CA GLN A 207 -5.05 -10.13 -9.56
C GLN A 207 -6.17 -10.80 -10.36
N GLU A 208 -7.16 -11.40 -9.68
CA GLU A 208 -8.37 -11.95 -10.26
C GLU A 208 -9.41 -10.90 -10.68
N MET A 209 -9.16 -9.63 -10.34
CA MET A 209 -10.06 -8.54 -10.70
C MET A 209 -9.91 -8.13 -12.17
N ILE A 210 -11.05 -7.87 -12.81
CA ILE A 210 -11.08 -7.42 -14.21
C ILE A 210 -10.21 -6.17 -14.40
N GLY A 211 -9.38 -6.16 -15.43
CA GLY A 211 -8.52 -5.05 -15.81
C GLY A 211 -7.21 -4.95 -15.01
N TRP A 212 -6.88 -5.97 -14.21
CA TRP A 212 -5.61 -5.98 -13.46
C TRP A 212 -4.40 -5.89 -14.39
N HIS A 213 -4.36 -6.72 -15.42
CA HIS A 213 -3.24 -6.79 -16.36
C HIS A 213 -3.00 -5.46 -17.10
N GLU A 214 -4.06 -4.84 -17.60
CA GLU A 214 -4.01 -3.56 -18.32
C GLU A 214 -3.59 -2.41 -17.38
N ALA A 215 -4.09 -2.41 -16.14
CA ALA A 215 -3.72 -1.42 -15.16
C ALA A 215 -2.23 -1.51 -14.77
N MET A 216 -1.71 -2.74 -14.58
CA MET A 216 -0.28 -2.96 -14.33
C MET A 216 0.59 -2.46 -15.47
N ILE A 217 0.25 -2.80 -16.73
CA ILE A 217 0.96 -2.29 -17.91
C ILE A 217 0.94 -0.77 -17.95
N SER A 218 -0.24 -0.17 -17.73
CA SER A 218 -0.40 1.29 -17.75
C SER A 218 0.47 1.97 -16.68
N TYR A 219 0.47 1.42 -15.45
CA TYR A 219 1.26 1.95 -14.35
C TYR A 219 2.78 1.84 -14.61
N VAL A 220 3.26 0.67 -15.06
CA VAL A 220 4.69 0.48 -15.39
C VAL A 220 5.13 1.44 -16.49
N LYS A 221 4.32 1.64 -17.53
CA LYS A 221 4.59 2.60 -18.61
C LYS A 221 4.64 4.05 -18.13
N SER A 222 3.94 4.40 -17.07
CA SER A 222 4.00 5.75 -16.50
C SER A 222 5.36 6.09 -15.86
N GLY A 223 6.20 5.07 -15.63
CA GLY A 223 7.46 5.21 -14.90
C GLY A 223 7.30 5.17 -13.38
N GLY A 224 6.07 5.07 -12.85
CA GLY A 224 5.79 5.06 -11.43
C GLY A 224 6.44 6.25 -10.70
N TYR A 225 6.97 6.02 -9.51
CA TYR A 225 7.59 7.04 -8.66
C TYR A 225 9.11 7.24 -8.92
N SER A 226 9.60 7.02 -10.16
CA SER A 226 11.03 7.10 -10.49
C SER A 226 11.66 8.49 -10.33
N GLU A 227 10.84 9.55 -10.26
CA GLU A 227 11.30 10.95 -10.15
C GLU A 227 11.11 11.52 -8.75
N LEU A 228 10.73 10.70 -7.76
CA LEU A 228 10.38 11.18 -6.43
C LEU A 228 11.60 11.61 -5.60
N ALA A 229 12.77 11.00 -5.84
CA ALA A 229 13.97 11.16 -5.02
C ALA A 229 14.38 12.63 -4.78
N ASP A 230 14.32 13.45 -5.82
CA ASP A 230 14.75 14.85 -5.76
C ASP A 230 13.82 15.74 -4.90
N SER A 231 12.61 15.26 -4.61
CA SER A 231 11.60 16.01 -3.86
C SER A 231 11.49 15.60 -2.40
N ILE A 232 12.12 14.50 -1.98
CA ILE A 232 11.99 13.94 -0.62
C ILE A 232 12.47 14.94 0.44
N SER A 233 13.54 15.67 0.18
CA SER A 233 14.08 16.69 1.09
C SER A 233 13.16 17.90 1.32
N LEU A 234 12.12 18.06 0.51
CA LEU A 234 11.11 19.12 0.67
C LEU A 234 10.03 18.75 1.69
N LEU A 235 10.04 17.52 2.23
CA LEU A 235 9.09 17.10 3.26
C LEU A 235 9.36 17.84 4.58
N ASP A 236 8.36 18.58 5.04
CA ASP A 236 8.35 19.33 6.29
C ASP A 236 7.62 18.64 7.46
N LYS A 237 6.92 17.56 7.16
CA LYS A 237 6.09 16.84 8.14
C LYS A 237 6.92 15.96 9.07
N SER A 238 6.46 15.87 10.32
CA SER A 238 7.00 14.87 11.25
C SER A 238 6.85 13.48 10.65
N THR A 239 7.96 12.75 10.53
CA THR A 239 8.02 11.50 9.77
C THR A 239 8.65 10.37 10.60
N LEU A 240 7.93 9.27 10.75
CA LEU A 240 8.48 8.01 11.27
C LEU A 240 8.90 7.12 10.09
N ILE A 241 10.13 6.65 10.11
CA ILE A 241 10.68 5.69 9.14
C ILE A 241 10.86 4.36 9.86
N LEU A 242 10.10 3.35 9.48
CA LEU A 242 10.22 1.97 9.95
C LEU A 242 10.84 1.11 8.85
N TRP A 243 11.90 0.37 9.18
CA TRP A 243 12.60 -0.41 8.16
C TRP A 243 13.08 -1.75 8.70
N GLY A 244 12.75 -2.83 8.00
CA GLY A 244 13.25 -4.17 8.31
C GLY A 244 14.73 -4.30 7.97
N GLU A 245 15.56 -4.77 8.92
CA GLU A 245 17.02 -4.90 8.71
C GLU A 245 17.38 -5.94 7.65
N THR A 246 16.48 -6.90 7.39
CA THR A 246 16.69 -7.99 6.41
C THR A 246 15.80 -7.81 5.17
N ASP A 247 15.43 -6.56 4.84
CA ASP A 247 14.71 -6.26 3.60
C ASP A 247 15.56 -6.64 2.38
N ASP A 248 15.07 -7.60 1.61
CA ASP A 248 15.71 -8.12 0.40
C ASP A 248 15.25 -7.42 -0.89
N MET A 249 14.25 -6.54 -0.79
CA MET A 249 13.71 -5.78 -1.92
C MET A 249 14.27 -4.35 -1.99
N LEU A 250 14.34 -3.67 -0.84
CA LEU A 250 14.82 -2.30 -0.74
C LEU A 250 16.00 -2.21 0.24
N PRO A 251 17.14 -1.64 -0.17
CA PRO A 251 18.34 -1.65 0.64
C PRO A 251 18.21 -0.74 1.88
N LEU A 252 18.76 -1.19 3.01
CA LEU A 252 18.75 -0.41 4.27
C LEU A 252 19.37 0.98 4.15
N LYS A 253 20.30 1.19 3.21
CA LYS A 253 20.86 2.52 2.91
C LYS A 253 19.80 3.54 2.48
N ASP A 254 18.69 3.09 1.89
CA ASP A 254 17.60 3.99 1.53
C ASP A 254 16.89 4.54 2.78
N ALA A 255 16.73 3.72 3.84
CA ALA A 255 16.21 4.18 5.13
C ALA A 255 17.09 5.27 5.75
N GLU A 256 18.42 5.07 5.69
CA GLU A 256 19.39 6.06 6.19
C GLU A 256 19.33 7.35 5.38
N LYS A 257 19.17 7.23 4.07
CA LYS A 257 19.03 8.38 3.18
C LYS A 257 17.71 9.14 3.44
N PHE A 258 16.60 8.45 3.63
CA PHE A 258 15.34 9.08 4.06
C PHE A 258 15.54 9.87 5.36
N HIS A 259 16.25 9.29 6.34
CA HIS A 259 16.49 9.95 7.62
C HIS A 259 17.44 11.16 7.50
N GLN A 260 18.38 11.13 6.58
CA GLN A 260 19.27 12.25 6.29
C GLN A 260 18.54 13.40 5.58
N ASP A 261 17.70 13.08 4.61
CA ASP A 261 17.07 14.07 3.74
C ASP A 261 15.78 14.66 4.32
N ILE A 262 15.07 13.94 5.22
CA ILE A 262 13.87 14.45 5.89
C ILE A 262 14.25 15.01 7.26
N ALA A 263 14.31 16.34 7.37
CA ALA A 263 14.80 17.04 8.54
C ALA A 263 14.07 16.68 9.86
N ASN A 264 12.75 16.46 9.79
CA ASN A 264 11.93 16.11 10.97
C ASN A 264 11.54 14.61 10.94
N SER A 265 12.55 13.74 10.90
CA SER A 265 12.33 12.30 10.84
C SER A 265 12.94 11.53 12.01
N ARG A 266 12.37 10.37 12.29
CA ARG A 266 12.90 9.37 13.22
C ARG A 266 12.98 8.02 12.49
N LEU A 267 14.17 7.42 12.47
CA LEU A 267 14.41 6.10 11.91
C LEU A 267 14.40 5.02 13.00
N ILE A 268 13.65 3.95 12.76
CA ILE A 268 13.65 2.73 13.58
C ILE A 268 13.92 1.55 12.66
N LYS A 269 14.99 0.81 12.94
CA LYS A 269 15.35 -0.42 12.25
C LYS A 269 14.77 -1.60 13.01
N LEU A 270 13.99 -2.44 12.33
CA LEU A 270 13.32 -3.61 12.91
C LEU A 270 14.19 -4.85 12.70
N LYS A 271 14.71 -5.41 13.79
CA LYS A 271 15.53 -6.61 13.75
C LYS A 271 14.73 -7.83 13.31
N ASN A 272 15.37 -8.73 12.55
CA ASN A 272 14.75 -9.97 12.05
C ASN A 272 13.43 -9.71 11.32
N CYS A 273 13.39 -8.65 10.52
CA CYS A 273 12.22 -8.21 9.77
C CYS A 273 12.63 -7.92 8.32
N GLY A 274 11.87 -8.42 7.38
CA GLY A 274 12.07 -8.22 5.95
C GLY A 274 11.32 -7.02 5.41
N HIS A 275 10.80 -7.16 4.17
CA HIS A 275 10.16 -6.08 3.43
C HIS A 275 8.78 -5.67 3.96
N THR A 276 8.10 -6.53 4.73
CA THR A 276 6.69 -6.33 5.13
C THR A 276 6.48 -6.30 6.64
N PRO A 277 7.04 -5.31 7.39
CA PRO A 277 6.86 -5.17 8.83
C PRO A 277 5.40 -5.20 9.30
N GLN A 278 4.48 -4.66 8.50
CA GLN A 278 3.04 -4.67 8.76
C GLN A 278 2.42 -6.08 8.77
N ILE A 279 3.12 -7.06 8.20
CA ILE A 279 2.73 -8.49 8.17
C ILE A 279 3.61 -9.31 9.11
N GLU A 280 4.92 -9.09 9.05
CA GLU A 280 5.91 -9.89 9.77
C GLU A 280 5.93 -9.58 11.28
N GLN A 281 5.86 -8.30 11.62
CA GLN A 281 5.92 -7.79 13.01
C GLN A 281 4.82 -6.74 13.28
N PRO A 282 3.53 -7.05 13.08
CA PRO A 282 2.45 -6.05 13.16
C PRO A 282 2.33 -5.42 14.55
N GLN A 283 2.58 -6.18 15.64
CA GLN A 283 2.53 -5.68 17.01
C GLN A 283 3.63 -4.63 17.26
N MET A 284 4.88 -4.95 16.84
CA MET A 284 6.01 -4.02 16.99
C MET A 284 5.80 -2.77 16.12
N THR A 285 5.34 -2.97 14.90
CA THR A 285 5.01 -1.88 13.97
C THR A 285 3.96 -0.94 14.56
N SER A 286 2.85 -1.48 15.10
CA SER A 286 1.81 -0.68 15.74
C SER A 286 2.30 0.06 16.98
N GLN A 287 3.13 -0.57 17.82
CA GLN A 287 3.70 0.06 19.01
C GLN A 287 4.57 1.27 18.65
N HIS A 288 5.43 1.16 17.63
CA HIS A 288 6.25 2.28 17.18
C HIS A 288 5.41 3.41 16.61
N ILE A 289 4.35 3.10 15.86
CA ILE A 289 3.40 4.10 15.37
C ILE A 289 2.72 4.81 16.55
N PHE A 290 2.19 4.09 17.54
CA PHE A 290 1.58 4.69 18.71
C PHE A 290 2.55 5.57 19.53
N GLN A 291 3.78 5.08 19.73
CA GLN A 291 4.82 5.87 20.38
C GLN A 291 5.09 7.18 19.62
N PHE A 292 5.21 7.12 18.30
CA PHE A 292 5.42 8.30 17.47
C PHE A 292 4.26 9.30 17.59
N LEU A 293 3.02 8.84 17.53
CA LEU A 293 1.83 9.69 17.64
C LEU A 293 1.69 10.34 19.01
N ASN A 294 2.05 9.62 20.08
CA ASN A 294 1.90 10.10 21.46
C ASN A 294 3.04 11.06 21.88
N TYR A 295 4.28 10.80 21.46
CA TYR A 295 5.44 11.65 21.82
C TYR A 295 5.53 12.93 21.00
N GLY A 296 4.96 12.98 19.81
CA GLY A 296 4.99 14.14 18.95
C GLY A 296 4.03 15.28 19.32
N LYS A 297 3.15 15.10 20.36
CA LYS A 297 2.00 15.99 20.62
C LYS A 297 1.26 16.34 19.32
N LEU A 298 1.05 15.33 18.50
CA LEU A 298 0.33 15.44 17.23
C LEU A 298 -1.18 15.55 17.45
#